data_32c36c5ec58d63a1fc66817dbe37054c
#
_entry.id   32c36c5ec58d63a1fc66817dbe37054c
#
_cell.length_a   1.000
_cell.length_b   1.000
_cell.length_c   1.000
_cell.angle_alpha   90.00
_cell.angle_beta   90.00
_cell.angle_gamma   90.00
#
_symmetry.space_group_name_H-M   'P 1'
#
loop_
_entity.id
_entity.type
_entity.pdbx_description
1 polymer ?
#
loop_
_entity_poly.entity_id
_entity_poly.type
_entity_poly.pdbx_seq_one_letter_code
_entity_poly.pdbx_strand_id
1 'polypeptide(L)'
;DVMDYRNFYNYNDMEDVSLISSIKNLSVKNMSQDTASYRLAKRYELKHLPPNMNCTSNSSLTAIHLGIRAIEQGGIDLALIINISKIKYQDLVFLESQGMLESEMVQPFGINSNGVIFAEGYGAMLLESQQHRLGRGKSHGISITSAYKQINAGRSNDSYWQSTSILKLINAMLNDKGIKKEDLCAFIPHGNGTSSSDNVEAKSISMYAGENALPVLAYKGQIGYTATGSGLIDLVIGHHILLNRELIFPVVNDQIREDVAHHISLEGGVSKHTKKHLLKTGLGVDGSVVALLMTNLNKNAD
;
A
#
# COMPACT_ATOMS: atom_id res chain seq x y z
N ASP A 1 1.38 2.10 25.75
CA ASP A 1 0.61 0.87 25.68
C ASP A 1 -0.81 1.22 25.30
N VAL A 2 -1.11 0.94 24.06
CA VAL A 2 -2.46 1.01 23.53
C VAL A 2 -3.21 -0.18 24.10
N MET A 3 -4.37 0.06 24.66
CA MET A 3 -5.32 -0.88 25.25
C MET A 3 -5.05 -2.36 24.95
N ASP A 4 -4.73 -3.15 25.96
CA ASP A 4 -4.76 -4.60 25.83
C ASP A 4 -6.21 -5.08 25.93
N TYR A 5 -6.88 -5.10 24.78
CA TYR A 5 -8.27 -5.59 24.68
C TYR A 5 -8.40 -7.09 24.96
N ARG A 6 -7.30 -7.85 25.05
CA ARG A 6 -7.34 -9.29 25.33
C ARG A 6 -8.07 -9.58 26.65
N ASN A 7 -7.82 -8.76 27.66
CA ASN A 7 -8.51 -8.89 28.93
C ASN A 7 -10.00 -8.49 28.87
N PHE A 8 -10.34 -7.58 27.98
CA PHE A 8 -11.73 -7.14 27.79
C PHE A 8 -12.58 -8.21 27.09
N TYR A 9 -12.07 -8.88 26.08
CA TYR A 9 -12.80 -9.92 25.33
C TYR A 9 -12.85 -11.28 26.04
N ASN A 10 -11.96 -11.52 26.99
CA ASN A 10 -11.99 -12.76 27.78
C ASN A 10 -13.03 -12.75 28.91
N TYR A 11 -13.72 -11.64 29.11
CA TYR A 11 -14.74 -11.51 30.17
C TYR A 11 -16.16 -11.51 29.57
N ASN A 12 -16.55 -12.65 28.99
CA ASN A 12 -17.90 -12.80 28.42
C ASN A 12 -19.04 -12.75 29.43
N ASP A 13 -18.76 -12.93 30.75
CA ASP A 13 -19.76 -13.01 31.83
C ASP A 13 -19.63 -11.87 32.85
N MET A 14 -19.22 -10.69 32.42
CA MET A 14 -18.98 -9.60 33.37
C MET A 14 -20.24 -8.93 33.86
N GLU A 15 -20.56 -9.16 35.13
CA GLU A 15 -21.55 -8.42 35.87
C GLU A 15 -21.08 -7.02 36.30
N ASP A 16 -19.76 -6.82 36.47
CA ASP A 16 -19.19 -5.53 36.91
C ASP A 16 -17.92 -5.12 36.17
N VAL A 17 -18.10 -4.27 35.15
CA VAL A 17 -17.02 -3.69 34.33
C VAL A 17 -16.06 -2.84 35.17
N SER A 18 -16.46 -2.35 36.33
CA SER A 18 -15.63 -1.51 37.19
C SER A 18 -14.44 -2.25 37.81
N LEU A 19 -14.49 -3.59 37.86
CA LEU A 19 -13.44 -4.44 38.40
C LEU A 19 -12.27 -4.68 37.47
N ILE A 20 -12.41 -4.34 36.18
CA ILE A 20 -11.31 -4.51 35.24
C ILE A 20 -10.24 -3.43 35.48
N SER A 21 -9.11 -3.82 36.01
CA SER A 21 -7.99 -2.90 36.26
C SER A 21 -7.51 -2.19 34.98
N SER A 22 -7.58 -2.86 33.83
CA SER A 22 -7.27 -2.29 32.52
C SER A 22 -8.19 -1.15 32.12
N ILE A 23 -9.50 -1.23 32.47
CA ILE A 23 -10.48 -0.15 32.18
C ILE A 23 -10.21 1.07 33.07
N LYS A 24 -9.82 0.87 34.33
CA LYS A 24 -9.46 1.97 35.24
C LYS A 24 -8.28 2.80 34.73
N ASN A 25 -7.41 2.17 33.95
CA ASN A 25 -6.26 2.82 33.35
C ASN A 25 -6.53 3.40 31.95
N LEU A 26 -7.74 3.22 31.40
CA LEU A 26 -8.11 3.80 30.14
C LEU A 26 -8.18 5.32 30.28
N SER A 27 -7.35 5.98 29.52
CA SER A 27 -7.37 7.43 29.39
C SER A 27 -7.62 7.74 27.91
N VAL A 28 -8.61 8.61 27.66
CA VAL A 28 -8.90 9.11 26.30
C VAL A 28 -7.62 9.60 25.62
N LYS A 29 -6.71 10.17 26.39
CA LYS A 29 -5.41 10.65 25.93
C LYS A 29 -4.51 9.53 25.39
N ASN A 30 -4.65 8.30 25.88
CA ASN A 30 -3.87 7.15 25.43
C ASN A 30 -4.59 6.31 24.36
N MET A 31 -5.90 6.54 24.18
CA MET A 31 -6.72 5.84 23.21
C MET A 31 -6.74 6.51 21.84
N SER A 32 -6.43 7.80 21.79
CA SER A 32 -6.45 8.54 20.53
C SER A 32 -5.24 8.19 19.66
N GLN A 33 -5.49 7.89 18.40
CA GLN A 33 -4.44 7.75 17.38
C GLN A 33 -3.62 9.04 17.22
N ASP A 34 -4.21 10.19 17.58
CA ASP A 34 -3.55 11.49 17.54
C ASP A 34 -2.43 11.64 18.58
N THR A 35 -2.38 10.76 19.58
CA THR A 35 -1.32 10.78 20.58
C THR A 35 0.07 10.64 19.95
N ALA A 36 0.22 9.78 18.94
CA ALA A 36 1.49 9.61 18.22
C ALA A 36 1.84 10.89 17.45
N SER A 37 0.89 11.46 16.72
CA SER A 37 1.05 12.72 15.99
C SER A 37 1.40 13.87 16.92
N TYR A 38 0.73 13.97 18.06
CA TYR A 38 1.01 14.99 19.08
C TYR A 38 2.43 14.87 19.65
N ARG A 39 2.86 13.65 19.99
CA ARG A 39 4.23 13.40 20.51
C ARG A 39 5.29 13.74 19.47
N LEU A 40 5.05 13.40 18.20
CA LEU A 40 5.96 13.77 17.10
C LEU A 40 6.00 15.28 16.90
N ALA A 41 4.84 15.94 16.86
CA ALA A 41 4.74 17.39 16.72
C ALA A 41 5.52 18.10 17.84
N LYS A 42 5.34 17.66 19.09
CA LYS A 42 6.06 18.22 20.25
C LYS A 42 7.57 17.95 20.18
N ARG A 43 7.98 16.74 19.78
CA ARG A 43 9.40 16.36 19.71
C ARG A 43 10.17 17.13 18.65
N TYR A 44 9.53 17.39 17.51
CA TYR A 44 10.16 18.07 16.37
C TYR A 44 9.72 19.54 16.23
N GLU A 45 9.04 20.08 17.24
CA GLU A 45 8.57 21.46 17.27
C GLU A 45 7.78 21.84 16.01
N LEU A 46 6.94 20.91 15.54
CA LEU A 46 6.16 21.13 14.33
C LEU A 46 5.13 22.24 14.57
N LYS A 47 4.99 23.10 13.58
CA LYS A 47 4.04 24.22 13.64
C LYS A 47 2.57 23.77 13.68
N HIS A 48 2.28 22.63 13.09
CA HIS A 48 0.94 22.07 13.00
C HIS A 48 0.94 20.61 13.45
N LEU A 49 -0.20 20.16 13.98
CA LEU A 49 -0.41 18.74 14.32
C LEU A 49 -0.51 17.93 13.02
N PRO A 50 0.33 16.89 12.82
CA PRO A 50 0.22 16.03 11.65
C PRO A 50 -1.14 15.29 11.63
N PRO A 51 -1.83 15.26 10.48
CA PRO A 51 -3.09 14.50 10.37
C PRO A 51 -2.85 12.99 10.45
N ASN A 52 -3.79 12.28 11.06
CA ASN A 52 -3.85 10.83 10.98
C ASN A 52 -4.73 10.40 9.82
N MET A 53 -4.21 9.48 9.00
CA MET A 53 -4.95 8.90 7.88
C MET A 53 -5.45 7.51 8.22
N ASN A 54 -6.76 7.35 8.22
CA ASN A 54 -7.39 6.04 8.39
C ASN A 54 -8.31 5.77 7.18
N CYS A 55 -7.73 5.14 6.17
CA CYS A 55 -8.38 4.74 4.92
C CYS A 55 -8.15 3.25 4.68
N THR A 56 -8.34 2.45 5.73
CA THR A 56 -8.12 0.99 5.71
C THR A 56 -6.74 0.63 5.08
N SER A 57 -6.70 -0.30 4.15
CA SER A 57 -5.48 -0.74 3.46
C SER A 57 -4.77 0.37 2.67
N ASN A 58 -5.48 1.42 2.30
CA ASN A 58 -4.95 2.55 1.55
C ASN A 58 -4.46 3.72 2.42
N SER A 59 -4.37 3.56 3.74
CA SER A 59 -4.01 4.65 4.65
C SER A 59 -2.66 5.28 4.28
N SER A 60 -1.61 4.48 4.12
CA SER A 60 -0.27 4.98 3.78
C SER A 60 -0.20 5.60 2.39
N LEU A 61 -0.84 5.00 1.38
CA LEU A 61 -0.89 5.57 0.02
C LEU A 61 -1.71 6.86 -0.02
N THR A 62 -2.77 6.96 0.77
CA THR A 62 -3.55 8.20 0.93
C THR A 62 -2.73 9.29 1.60
N ALA A 63 -1.97 8.97 2.66
CA ALA A 63 -1.09 9.92 3.31
C ALA A 63 -0.01 10.46 2.34
N ILE A 64 0.57 9.57 1.52
CA ILE A 64 1.51 9.94 0.47
C ILE A 64 0.86 10.85 -0.57
N HIS A 65 -0.34 10.49 -1.06
CA HIS A 65 -1.09 11.32 -2.01
C HIS A 65 -1.36 12.74 -1.45
N LEU A 66 -1.75 12.86 -0.19
CA LEU A 66 -1.97 14.15 0.47
C LEU A 66 -0.67 14.93 0.64
N GLY A 67 0.44 14.26 1.02
CA GLY A 67 1.76 14.88 1.09
C GLY A 67 2.20 15.44 -0.25
N ILE A 68 1.99 14.70 -1.35
CA ILE A 68 2.26 15.16 -2.72
C ILE A 68 1.42 16.39 -3.02
N ARG A 69 0.10 16.39 -2.76
CA ARG A 69 -0.78 17.52 -3.00
C ARG A 69 -0.37 18.75 -2.21
N ALA A 70 0.03 18.60 -0.94
CA ALA A 70 0.50 19.72 -0.12
C ALA A 70 1.80 20.34 -0.67
N ILE A 71 2.72 19.50 -1.18
CA ILE A 71 3.94 19.95 -1.84
C ILE A 71 3.63 20.67 -3.17
N GLU A 72 2.79 20.08 -4.02
CA GLU A 72 2.39 20.64 -5.31
C GLU A 72 1.69 22.00 -5.18
N GLN A 73 0.91 22.19 -4.11
CA GLN A 73 0.24 23.45 -3.79
C GLN A 73 1.16 24.49 -3.15
N GLY A 74 2.44 24.16 -2.92
CA GLY A 74 3.42 25.06 -2.32
C GLY A 74 3.22 25.30 -0.82
N GLY A 75 2.38 24.48 -0.15
CA GLY A 75 2.14 24.61 1.28
C GLY A 75 3.30 24.13 2.15
N ILE A 76 4.05 23.14 1.65
CA ILE A 76 5.22 22.55 2.32
C ILE A 76 6.26 22.12 1.30
N ASP A 77 7.53 22.07 1.71
CA ASP A 77 8.62 21.50 0.90
C ASP A 77 8.92 20.04 1.22
N LEU A 78 8.63 19.63 2.44
CA LEU A 78 8.92 18.30 2.96
C LEU A 78 7.69 17.68 3.61
N ALA A 79 7.40 16.43 3.30
CA ALA A 79 6.36 15.64 3.96
C ALA A 79 6.94 14.32 4.47
N LEU A 80 6.99 14.14 5.77
CA LEU A 80 7.37 12.88 6.40
C LEU A 80 6.12 12.03 6.62
N ILE A 81 6.03 10.92 5.90
CA ILE A 81 4.97 9.93 6.04
C ILE A 81 5.47 8.81 6.93
N ILE A 82 4.73 8.52 8.00
CA ILE A 82 5.07 7.45 8.95
C ILE A 82 3.91 6.47 9.02
N ASN A 83 4.22 5.19 8.97
CA ASN A 83 3.29 4.12 9.24
C ASN A 83 3.79 3.24 10.38
N ILE A 84 2.85 2.87 11.27
CA ILE A 84 3.06 1.95 12.37
C ILE A 84 1.90 0.96 12.34
N SER A 85 2.14 -0.24 11.82
CA SER A 85 1.16 -1.32 11.80
C SER A 85 1.55 -2.38 12.82
N LYS A 86 0.74 -2.52 13.86
CA LYS A 86 0.83 -3.58 14.87
C LYS A 86 -0.40 -4.48 14.76
N ILE A 87 -0.20 -5.77 14.97
CA ILE A 87 -1.30 -6.73 15.08
C ILE A 87 -2.07 -6.43 16.37
N LYS A 88 -3.36 -6.17 16.23
CA LYS A 88 -4.28 -6.02 17.34
C LYS A 88 -5.31 -7.13 17.30
N TYR A 89 -5.81 -7.52 18.45
CA TYR A 89 -6.82 -8.57 18.55
C TYR A 89 -8.08 -8.26 17.71
N GLN A 90 -8.51 -7.00 17.71
CA GLN A 90 -9.65 -6.55 16.90
C GLN A 90 -9.44 -6.73 15.40
N ASP A 91 -8.20 -6.51 14.93
CA ASP A 91 -7.87 -6.70 13.52
C ASP A 91 -7.98 -8.18 13.14
N LEU A 92 -7.53 -9.09 14.03
CA LEU A 92 -7.66 -10.52 13.81
C LEU A 92 -9.11 -10.98 13.80
N VAL A 93 -9.92 -10.53 14.79
CA VAL A 93 -11.36 -10.83 14.84
C VAL A 93 -12.07 -10.30 13.58
N PHE A 94 -11.73 -9.10 13.12
CA PHE A 94 -12.27 -8.56 11.89
C PHE A 94 -11.88 -9.41 10.68
N LEU A 95 -10.61 -9.75 10.51
CA LEU A 95 -10.13 -10.56 9.38
C LEU A 95 -10.75 -11.96 9.39
N GLU A 96 -10.87 -12.57 10.57
CA GLU A 96 -11.54 -13.86 10.74
C GLU A 96 -13.03 -13.78 10.34
N SER A 97 -13.74 -12.74 10.80
CA SER A 97 -15.15 -12.51 10.44
C SER A 97 -15.37 -12.28 8.95
N GLN A 98 -14.33 -11.88 8.22
CA GLN A 98 -14.36 -11.69 6.77
C GLN A 98 -13.85 -12.94 6.00
N GLY A 99 -13.54 -14.03 6.68
CA GLY A 99 -12.96 -15.23 6.06
C GLY A 99 -11.57 -15.01 5.46
N MET A 100 -10.83 -14.02 5.96
CA MET A 100 -9.53 -13.63 5.39
C MET A 100 -8.35 -14.36 6.03
N LEU A 101 -8.58 -15.19 7.05
CA LEU A 101 -7.54 -15.97 7.74
C LEU A 101 -7.67 -17.49 7.50
N GLU A 102 -8.49 -17.92 6.55
CA GLU A 102 -8.82 -19.33 6.32
C GLU A 102 -7.78 -20.06 5.47
N SER A 103 -6.92 -19.37 4.75
CA SER A 103 -5.90 -19.97 3.89
C SER A 103 -4.66 -20.38 4.68
N GLU A 104 -4.26 -21.62 4.59
CA GLU A 104 -2.97 -22.10 5.14
C GLU A 104 -1.78 -21.53 4.37
N MET A 105 -1.97 -21.32 3.06
CA MET A 105 -0.97 -20.73 2.18
C MET A 105 -1.55 -19.49 1.49
N VAL A 106 -0.81 -18.39 1.54
CA VAL A 106 -1.19 -17.15 0.90
C VAL A 106 -0.23 -16.85 -0.25
N GLN A 107 -0.78 -16.84 -1.44
CA GLN A 107 -0.10 -16.47 -2.67
C GLN A 107 -0.95 -15.44 -3.41
N PRO A 108 -0.51 -14.17 -3.52
CA PRO A 108 -1.21 -13.22 -4.37
C PRO A 108 -1.43 -13.77 -5.78
N PHE A 109 -2.67 -13.70 -6.24
CA PHE A 109 -3.14 -14.25 -7.51
C PHE A 109 -3.08 -15.79 -7.62
N GLY A 110 -2.82 -16.50 -6.52
CA GLY A 110 -2.89 -17.96 -6.47
C GLY A 110 -4.32 -18.47 -6.57
N ILE A 111 -4.53 -19.62 -7.23
CA ILE A 111 -5.88 -20.21 -7.38
C ILE A 111 -6.40 -20.81 -6.09
N ASN A 112 -5.49 -21.27 -5.20
CA ASN A 112 -5.82 -21.86 -3.91
C ASN A 112 -5.74 -20.86 -2.76
N SER A 113 -5.38 -19.61 -3.04
CA SER A 113 -5.25 -18.56 -2.02
C SER A 113 -6.56 -17.80 -1.84
N ASN A 114 -7.04 -17.75 -0.60
CA ASN A 114 -8.17 -16.91 -0.22
C ASN A 114 -7.99 -16.35 1.20
N GLY A 115 -6.91 -15.61 1.41
CA GLY A 115 -6.63 -15.03 2.71
C GLY A 115 -5.39 -14.16 2.71
N VAL A 116 -5.05 -13.68 3.90
CA VAL A 116 -3.85 -12.86 4.14
C VAL A 116 -2.98 -13.47 5.23
N ILE A 117 -1.68 -13.30 5.12
CA ILE A 117 -0.76 -13.44 6.25
C ILE A 117 -0.68 -12.07 6.90
N PHE A 118 -1.43 -11.88 7.99
CA PHE A 118 -1.43 -10.60 8.69
C PHE A 118 -0.10 -10.40 9.42
N ALA A 119 0.53 -9.25 9.20
CA ALA A 119 1.89 -8.97 9.67
C ALA A 119 2.01 -7.59 10.32
N GLU A 120 2.99 -7.44 11.18
CA GLU A 120 3.43 -6.13 11.67
C GLU A 120 4.41 -5.49 10.70
N GLY A 121 4.39 -4.16 10.62
CA GLY A 121 5.32 -3.42 9.78
C GLY A 121 5.43 -1.96 10.17
N TYR A 122 6.63 -1.43 10.07
CA TYR A 122 6.94 -0.04 10.37
C TYR A 122 7.68 0.55 9.18
N GLY A 123 7.29 1.75 8.78
CA GLY A 123 7.93 2.42 7.66
C GLY A 123 7.83 3.92 7.74
N ALA A 124 8.78 4.57 7.09
CA ALA A 124 8.76 6.00 6.90
C ALA A 124 9.24 6.37 5.50
N MET A 125 8.66 7.40 4.92
CA MET A 125 9.05 7.96 3.64
C MET A 125 9.09 9.49 3.75
N LEU A 126 10.18 10.08 3.33
CA LEU A 126 10.29 11.52 3.21
C LEU A 126 10.08 11.92 1.75
N LEU A 127 9.04 12.70 1.51
CA LEU A 127 8.79 13.36 0.24
C LEU A 127 9.39 14.75 0.26
N GLU A 128 9.94 15.17 -0.87
CA GLU A 128 10.63 16.47 -1.03
C GLU A 128 10.17 17.15 -2.32
N SER A 129 9.92 18.46 -2.25
CA SER A 129 9.64 19.25 -3.45
C SER A 129 10.85 19.26 -4.39
N GLN A 130 10.60 19.33 -5.69
CA GLN A 130 11.68 19.45 -6.68
C GLN A 130 12.52 20.71 -6.44
N GLN A 131 11.88 21.82 -6.09
CA GLN A 131 12.57 23.08 -5.84
C GLN A 131 13.53 22.98 -4.66
N HIS A 132 13.09 22.43 -3.53
CA HIS A 132 13.92 22.23 -2.34
C HIS A 132 15.08 21.28 -2.64
N ARG A 133 14.81 20.17 -3.34
CA ARG A 133 15.82 19.18 -3.74
C ARG A 133 16.92 19.82 -4.61
N LEU A 134 16.54 20.59 -5.61
CA LEU A 134 17.50 21.30 -6.48
C LEU A 134 18.26 22.38 -5.71
N GLY A 135 17.59 23.11 -4.80
CA GLY A 135 18.21 24.12 -3.94
C GLY A 135 19.33 23.59 -3.07
N ARG A 136 19.27 22.32 -2.64
CA ARG A 136 20.35 21.64 -1.91
C ARG A 136 21.33 20.84 -2.82
N GLY A 137 21.33 21.12 -4.12
CA GLY A 137 22.28 20.57 -5.09
C GLY A 137 22.03 19.11 -5.48
N LYS A 138 20.80 18.58 -5.27
CA LYS A 138 20.45 17.18 -5.64
C LYS A 138 19.59 17.16 -6.90
N SER A 139 20.14 16.63 -7.99
CA SER A 139 19.45 16.50 -9.28
C SER A 139 18.92 15.09 -9.57
N HIS A 140 19.33 14.10 -8.76
CA HIS A 140 19.03 12.69 -8.96
C HIS A 140 18.02 12.19 -7.92
N GLY A 141 17.43 11.03 -8.16
CA GLY A 141 16.56 10.32 -7.23
C GLY A 141 15.36 9.67 -7.90
N ILE A 142 14.50 9.09 -7.08
CA ILE A 142 13.23 8.53 -7.49
C ILE A 142 12.13 9.54 -7.16
N SER A 143 11.31 9.87 -8.14
CA SER A 143 10.19 10.78 -7.99
C SER A 143 8.88 10.01 -8.03
N ILE A 144 7.88 10.44 -7.25
CA ILE A 144 6.49 10.08 -7.51
C ILE A 144 5.94 11.17 -8.43
N THR A 145 5.89 10.88 -9.73
CA THR A 145 5.56 11.84 -10.77
C THR A 145 4.06 12.02 -11.00
N SER A 146 3.27 11.08 -10.49
CA SER A 146 1.81 11.17 -10.52
C SER A 146 1.20 10.34 -9.38
N ALA A 147 0.10 10.84 -8.84
CA ALA A 147 -0.66 10.16 -7.78
C ALA A 147 -2.16 10.45 -7.97
N TYR A 148 -2.94 9.40 -8.16
CA TYR A 148 -4.38 9.48 -8.35
C TYR A 148 -5.09 8.67 -7.28
N LYS A 149 -6.18 9.21 -6.74
CA LYS A 149 -7.07 8.52 -5.81
C LYS A 149 -8.51 8.64 -6.29
N GLN A 150 -9.24 7.53 -6.22
CA GLN A 150 -10.66 7.45 -6.51
C GLN A 150 -11.36 6.68 -5.39
N ILE A 151 -12.59 7.05 -5.09
CA ILE A 151 -13.50 6.28 -4.25
C ILE A 151 -14.66 5.84 -5.10
N ASN A 152 -14.87 4.55 -5.20
CA ASN A 152 -15.99 3.99 -5.94
C ASN A 152 -17.23 4.04 -5.05
N ALA A 153 -18.21 4.86 -5.44
CA ALA A 153 -19.42 5.12 -4.64
C ALA A 153 -20.39 3.93 -4.56
N GLY A 154 -20.25 2.94 -5.41
CA GLY A 154 -21.04 1.71 -5.38
C GLY A 154 -20.23 0.56 -4.82
N ARG A 155 -20.68 -0.08 -3.76
CA ARG A 155 -20.21 -1.41 -3.34
C ARG A 155 -20.78 -2.46 -4.31
N SER A 156 -20.40 -2.36 -5.57
CA SER A 156 -20.75 -3.38 -6.53
C SER A 156 -19.86 -4.60 -6.27
N ASN A 157 -20.44 -5.75 -6.08
CA ASN A 157 -19.73 -7.03 -6.09
C ASN A 157 -19.36 -7.43 -7.52
N ASP A 158 -19.69 -6.61 -8.52
CA ASP A 158 -19.30 -6.83 -9.90
C ASP A 158 -17.82 -6.55 -10.12
N SER A 159 -17.05 -7.61 -10.22
CA SER A 159 -15.61 -7.56 -10.47
C SER A 159 -15.25 -6.86 -11.79
N TYR A 160 -16.10 -6.92 -12.79
CA TYR A 160 -15.88 -6.24 -14.07
C TYR A 160 -15.95 -4.72 -13.92
N TRP A 161 -16.94 -4.22 -13.20
CA TRP A 161 -17.07 -2.79 -12.95
C TRP A 161 -15.89 -2.25 -12.12
N GLN A 162 -15.50 -2.96 -11.07
CA GLN A 162 -14.37 -2.59 -10.23
C GLN A 162 -13.07 -2.61 -11.04
N SER A 163 -12.81 -3.64 -11.82
CA SER A 163 -11.63 -3.76 -12.68
C SER A 163 -11.55 -2.64 -13.72
N THR A 164 -12.68 -2.32 -14.35
CA THR A 164 -12.78 -1.21 -15.31
C THR A 164 -12.49 0.13 -14.65
N SER A 165 -12.90 0.31 -13.39
CA SER A 165 -12.64 1.52 -12.62
C SER A 165 -11.15 1.70 -12.32
N ILE A 166 -10.46 0.62 -11.92
CA ILE A 166 -9.00 0.61 -11.74
C ILE A 166 -8.29 0.94 -13.05
N LEU A 167 -8.70 0.29 -14.15
CA LEU A 167 -8.13 0.52 -15.47
C LEU A 167 -8.27 1.98 -15.93
N LYS A 168 -9.46 2.57 -15.73
CA LYS A 168 -9.68 4.00 -16.05
C LYS A 168 -8.75 4.90 -15.25
N LEU A 169 -8.54 4.62 -13.97
CA LEU A 169 -7.65 5.40 -13.10
C LEU A 169 -6.19 5.32 -13.59
N ILE A 170 -5.72 4.10 -13.90
CA ILE A 170 -4.36 3.87 -14.43
C ILE A 170 -4.18 4.62 -15.75
N ASN A 171 -5.10 4.44 -16.69
CA ASN A 171 -5.02 5.08 -17.99
C ASN A 171 -5.05 6.60 -17.89
N ALA A 172 -5.92 7.18 -17.06
CA ALA A 172 -5.97 8.62 -16.85
C ALA A 172 -4.63 9.15 -16.33
N MET A 173 -4.04 8.49 -15.34
CA MET A 173 -2.76 8.87 -14.75
C MET A 173 -1.59 8.79 -15.73
N LEU A 174 -1.52 7.73 -16.53
CA LEU A 174 -0.42 7.52 -17.47
C LEU A 174 -0.56 8.43 -18.71
N ASN A 175 -1.77 8.61 -19.22
CA ASN A 175 -2.05 9.52 -20.35
C ASN A 175 -1.73 10.96 -20.00
N ASP A 176 -2.05 11.41 -18.77
CA ASP A 176 -1.70 12.75 -18.28
C ASP A 176 -0.18 13.02 -18.31
N LYS A 177 0.64 11.99 -18.19
CA LYS A 177 2.10 12.05 -18.25
C LYS A 177 2.69 11.65 -19.62
N GLY A 178 1.87 11.24 -20.58
CA GLY A 178 2.33 10.74 -21.88
C GLY A 178 3.15 9.46 -21.79
N ILE A 179 2.96 8.66 -20.73
CA ILE A 179 3.71 7.42 -20.47
C ILE A 179 2.91 6.22 -20.98
N LYS A 180 3.56 5.35 -21.72
CA LYS A 180 2.99 4.14 -22.26
C LYS A 180 3.28 2.94 -21.36
N LYS A 181 2.52 1.87 -21.50
CA LYS A 181 2.74 0.63 -20.74
C LYS A 181 4.12 0.02 -20.97
N GLU A 182 4.66 0.18 -22.18
CA GLU A 182 5.99 -0.30 -22.57
C GLU A 182 7.12 0.41 -21.82
N ASP A 183 6.87 1.61 -21.28
CA ASP A 183 7.83 2.39 -20.49
C ASP A 183 7.91 1.92 -19.03
N LEU A 184 6.98 1.08 -18.60
CA LEU A 184 6.94 0.54 -17.23
C LEU A 184 7.90 -0.64 -17.09
N CYS A 185 8.75 -0.61 -16.06
CA CYS A 185 9.59 -1.76 -15.70
C CYS A 185 8.79 -2.85 -14.98
N ALA A 186 7.83 -2.44 -14.15
CA ALA A 186 6.98 -3.34 -13.39
C ALA A 186 5.69 -2.67 -12.93
N PHE A 187 4.76 -3.50 -12.52
CA PHE A 187 3.54 -3.14 -11.80
C PHE A 187 3.52 -3.83 -10.43
N ILE A 188 3.47 -3.07 -9.36
CA ILE A 188 3.26 -3.56 -8.00
C ILE A 188 1.78 -3.38 -7.65
N PRO A 189 0.96 -4.43 -7.67
CA PRO A 189 -0.47 -4.37 -7.37
C PRO A 189 -0.73 -4.29 -5.86
N HIS A 190 -2.00 -4.19 -5.48
CA HIS A 190 -2.41 -4.44 -4.10
C HIS A 190 -2.12 -5.88 -3.70
N GLY A 191 -2.57 -6.86 -4.49
CA GLY A 191 -2.23 -8.28 -4.42
C GLY A 191 -2.01 -8.81 -2.99
N ASN A 192 -3.08 -9.11 -2.26
CA ASN A 192 -2.99 -9.52 -0.85
C ASN A 192 -3.28 -11.01 -0.60
N GLY A 193 -3.68 -11.75 -1.63
CA GLY A 193 -4.01 -13.17 -1.55
C GLY A 193 -5.49 -13.48 -1.33
N THR A 194 -6.34 -12.47 -1.10
CA THR A 194 -7.79 -12.70 -1.03
C THR A 194 -8.40 -12.79 -2.42
N SER A 195 -9.24 -13.78 -2.65
CA SER A 195 -9.90 -13.97 -3.95
C SER A 195 -10.73 -12.76 -4.37
N SER A 196 -11.34 -12.04 -3.43
CA SER A 196 -12.16 -10.86 -3.71
C SER A 196 -11.37 -9.70 -4.32
N SER A 197 -10.19 -9.37 -3.79
CA SER A 197 -9.36 -8.28 -4.34
C SER A 197 -8.51 -8.74 -5.50
N ASP A 198 -7.92 -9.93 -5.42
CA ASP A 198 -7.04 -10.45 -6.46
C ASP A 198 -7.78 -10.71 -7.78
N ASN A 199 -9.04 -11.16 -7.72
CA ASN A 199 -9.89 -11.29 -8.91
C ASN A 199 -10.09 -9.96 -9.66
N VAL A 200 -10.32 -8.89 -8.92
CA VAL A 200 -10.53 -7.56 -9.49
C VAL A 200 -9.24 -7.01 -10.11
N GLU A 201 -8.13 -7.15 -9.39
CA GLU A 201 -6.83 -6.68 -9.90
C GLU A 201 -6.32 -7.52 -11.05
N ALA A 202 -6.39 -8.85 -10.98
CA ALA A 202 -5.99 -9.73 -12.07
C ALA A 202 -6.68 -9.34 -13.37
N LYS A 203 -7.99 -9.14 -13.32
CA LYS A 203 -8.77 -8.71 -14.49
C LYS A 203 -8.35 -7.32 -14.98
N SER A 204 -8.07 -6.37 -14.08
CA SER A 204 -7.60 -5.04 -14.48
C SER A 204 -6.21 -5.08 -15.09
N ILE A 205 -5.31 -5.93 -14.58
CA ILE A 205 -3.97 -6.16 -15.11
C ILE A 205 -4.04 -6.76 -16.49
N SER A 206 -4.82 -7.83 -16.66
CA SER A 206 -5.07 -8.48 -17.96
C SER A 206 -5.60 -7.50 -19.00
N MET A 207 -6.61 -6.70 -18.64
CA MET A 207 -7.18 -5.67 -19.53
C MET A 207 -6.19 -4.57 -19.88
N TYR A 208 -5.29 -4.19 -18.95
CA TYR A 208 -4.29 -3.16 -19.16
C TYR A 208 -3.10 -3.65 -19.98
N ALA A 209 -2.49 -4.74 -19.54
CA ALA A 209 -1.26 -5.25 -20.13
C ALA A 209 -1.52 -6.02 -21.46
N GLY A 210 -2.67 -6.70 -21.58
CA GLY A 210 -2.97 -7.56 -22.71
C GLY A 210 -1.93 -8.67 -22.84
N GLU A 211 -1.49 -8.97 -24.04
CA GLU A 211 -0.47 -9.99 -24.33
C GLU A 211 0.97 -9.50 -24.10
N ASN A 212 1.17 -8.21 -23.85
CA ASN A 212 2.52 -7.67 -23.60
C ASN A 212 2.96 -8.03 -22.19
N ALA A 213 4.13 -8.66 -22.07
CA ALA A 213 4.71 -9.00 -20.78
C ALA A 213 5.03 -7.72 -19.98
N LEU A 214 4.24 -7.47 -18.93
CA LEU A 214 4.50 -6.45 -17.91
C LEU A 214 4.75 -7.19 -16.60
N PRO A 215 5.98 -7.16 -16.03
CA PRO A 215 6.25 -7.82 -14.77
C PRO A 215 5.31 -7.35 -13.66
N VAL A 216 4.57 -8.27 -13.04
CA VAL A 216 3.69 -8.03 -11.89
C VAL A 216 4.38 -8.60 -10.65
N LEU A 217 4.60 -7.73 -9.66
CA LEU A 217 5.40 -8.03 -8.48
C LEU A 217 4.56 -7.89 -7.22
N ALA A 218 4.04 -9.00 -6.70
CA ALA A 218 3.16 -9.05 -5.54
C ALA A 218 3.83 -9.74 -4.35
N TYR A 219 4.28 -8.97 -3.37
CA TYR A 219 5.17 -9.44 -2.31
C TYR A 219 4.47 -9.95 -1.04
N LYS A 220 3.16 -9.76 -0.90
CA LYS A 220 2.48 -9.99 0.38
C LYS A 220 2.40 -11.46 0.81
N GLY A 221 2.66 -12.40 -0.10
CA GLY A 221 2.86 -13.80 0.25
C GLY A 221 4.17 -14.08 1.00
N GLN A 222 5.20 -13.22 0.84
CA GLN A 222 6.51 -13.36 1.49
C GLN A 222 6.69 -12.44 2.69
N ILE A 223 6.29 -11.16 2.54
CA ILE A 223 6.52 -10.14 3.58
C ILE A 223 5.32 -9.96 4.51
N GLY A 224 4.20 -10.61 4.21
CA GLY A 224 2.95 -10.44 4.92
C GLY A 224 2.18 -9.18 4.52
N TYR A 225 0.96 -9.08 5.03
CA TYR A 225 0.03 -8.00 4.80
C TYR A 225 -0.08 -7.11 6.05
N THR A 226 0.48 -5.92 6.01
CA THR A 226 0.50 -4.98 7.13
C THR A 226 -0.68 -4.00 7.10
N ALA A 227 -1.77 -4.36 6.43
CA ALA A 227 -2.96 -3.54 6.25
C ALA A 227 -2.61 -2.08 5.87
N THR A 228 -2.73 -1.16 6.81
CA THR A 228 -2.53 0.29 6.60
C THR A 228 -1.17 0.66 6.04
N GLY A 229 -0.13 -0.14 6.31
CA GLY A 229 1.28 0.10 5.91
C GLY A 229 1.71 -0.54 4.61
N SER A 230 0.95 -1.49 4.09
CA SER A 230 1.36 -2.32 2.94
C SER A 230 1.78 -1.49 1.73
N GLY A 231 1.05 -0.42 1.42
CA GLY A 231 1.36 0.43 0.29
C GLY A 231 2.70 1.17 0.44
N LEU A 232 3.06 1.59 1.65
CA LEU A 232 4.34 2.23 1.92
C LEU A 232 5.51 1.25 1.73
N ILE A 233 5.36 0.02 2.22
CA ILE A 233 6.38 -1.03 2.07
C ILE A 233 6.57 -1.36 0.59
N ASP A 234 5.49 -1.51 -0.17
CA ASP A 234 5.55 -1.73 -1.61
C ASP A 234 6.31 -0.59 -2.34
N LEU A 235 6.12 0.66 -1.92
CA LEU A 235 6.85 1.81 -2.49
C LEU A 235 8.32 1.83 -2.10
N VAL A 236 8.69 1.36 -0.91
CA VAL A 236 10.11 1.20 -0.52
C VAL A 236 10.79 0.17 -1.42
N ILE A 237 10.11 -0.97 -1.69
CA ILE A 237 10.60 -1.97 -2.64
C ILE A 237 10.67 -1.37 -4.06
N GLY A 238 9.62 -0.67 -4.50
CA GLY A 238 9.60 0.01 -5.80
C GLY A 238 10.72 1.05 -5.96
N HIS A 239 11.04 1.79 -4.88
CA HIS A 239 12.17 2.70 -4.85
C HIS A 239 13.50 1.96 -5.08
N HIS A 240 13.71 0.82 -4.40
CA HIS A 240 14.90 -0.01 -4.57
C HIS A 240 15.00 -0.54 -6.01
N ILE A 241 13.91 -1.08 -6.57
CA ILE A 241 13.84 -1.57 -7.96
C ILE A 241 14.30 -0.48 -8.93
N LEU A 242 13.72 0.71 -8.84
CA LEU A 242 14.04 1.80 -9.74
C LEU A 242 15.46 2.35 -9.56
N LEU A 243 15.93 2.45 -8.31
CA LEU A 243 17.26 2.99 -8.00
C LEU A 243 18.38 2.09 -8.52
N ASN A 244 18.24 0.78 -8.28
CA ASN A 244 19.27 -0.21 -8.64
C ASN A 244 19.04 -0.81 -10.03
N ARG A 245 17.90 -0.50 -10.66
CA ARG A 245 17.51 -1.08 -11.96
C ARG A 245 17.46 -2.61 -11.92
N GLU A 246 16.90 -3.14 -10.84
CA GLU A 246 16.76 -4.57 -10.58
C GLU A 246 15.32 -4.90 -10.24
N LEU A 247 14.68 -5.74 -11.05
CA LEU A 247 13.43 -6.38 -10.68
C LEU A 247 13.72 -7.47 -9.67
N ILE A 248 13.00 -7.46 -8.57
CA ILE A 248 13.05 -8.51 -7.54
C ILE A 248 11.78 -9.32 -7.68
N PHE A 249 11.88 -10.53 -8.22
CA PHE A 249 10.72 -11.39 -8.40
C PHE A 249 10.39 -12.12 -7.09
N PRO A 250 9.12 -12.03 -6.61
CA PRO A 250 8.68 -12.83 -5.48
C PRO A 250 8.69 -14.31 -5.82
N VAL A 251 8.92 -15.16 -4.83
CA VAL A 251 8.76 -16.61 -4.97
C VAL A 251 7.28 -16.94 -5.08
N VAL A 252 6.94 -17.81 -6.01
CA VAL A 252 5.56 -18.27 -6.23
C VAL A 252 5.42 -19.70 -5.75
N ASN A 253 4.49 -19.93 -4.84
CA ASN A 253 4.28 -21.21 -4.17
C ASN A 253 2.94 -21.88 -4.52
N ASP A 254 2.16 -21.29 -5.40
CA ASP A 254 0.85 -21.78 -5.83
C ASP A 254 0.71 -21.66 -7.35
N GLN A 255 -0.24 -22.37 -7.93
CA GLN A 255 -0.64 -22.15 -9.31
C GLN A 255 -1.28 -20.76 -9.45
N ILE A 256 -0.74 -19.98 -10.36
CA ILE A 256 -1.23 -18.61 -10.63
C ILE A 256 -2.46 -18.67 -11.56
N ARG A 257 -3.38 -17.76 -11.33
CA ARG A 257 -4.57 -17.53 -12.16
C ARG A 257 -4.18 -17.28 -13.61
N GLU A 258 -4.91 -17.91 -14.52
CA GLU A 258 -4.62 -17.89 -15.96
C GLU A 258 -4.58 -16.46 -16.54
N ASP A 259 -5.48 -15.57 -16.07
CA ASP A 259 -5.63 -14.20 -16.57
C ASP A 259 -4.42 -13.29 -16.30
N VAL A 260 -3.52 -13.67 -15.37
CA VAL A 260 -2.29 -12.93 -15.06
C VAL A 260 -1.02 -13.78 -15.07
N ALA A 261 -1.12 -15.07 -15.33
CA ALA A 261 0.00 -16.00 -15.19
C ALA A 261 1.22 -15.60 -16.04
N HIS A 262 1.02 -15.08 -17.24
CA HIS A 262 2.10 -14.65 -18.13
C HIS A 262 2.80 -13.34 -17.70
N HIS A 263 2.26 -12.63 -16.70
CA HIS A 263 2.87 -11.43 -16.13
C HIS A 263 3.66 -11.71 -14.85
N ILE A 264 3.51 -12.90 -14.27
CA ILE A 264 4.13 -13.29 -12.99
C ILE A 264 5.22 -14.31 -13.27
N SER A 265 6.46 -13.98 -12.90
CA SER A 265 7.55 -14.94 -12.94
C SER A 265 7.32 -16.01 -11.87
N LEU A 266 7.34 -17.27 -12.30
CA LEU A 266 7.25 -18.43 -11.38
C LEU A 266 8.57 -18.71 -10.68
N GLU A 267 9.67 -18.24 -11.26
CA GLU A 267 11.00 -18.33 -10.68
C GLU A 267 11.30 -17.02 -9.96
N GLY A 268 11.51 -17.11 -8.65
CA GLY A 268 12.00 -15.97 -7.87
C GLY A 268 13.39 -15.53 -8.36
N GLY A 269 13.88 -14.43 -7.84
CA GLY A 269 15.23 -13.96 -8.16
C GLY A 269 15.29 -12.51 -8.59
N VAL A 270 16.38 -12.13 -9.25
CA VAL A 270 16.65 -10.74 -9.63
C VAL A 270 17.00 -10.67 -11.10
N SER A 271 16.42 -9.69 -11.83
CA SER A 271 16.83 -9.38 -13.18
C SER A 271 17.04 -7.88 -13.40
N LYS A 272 17.95 -7.52 -14.31
CA LYS A 272 18.19 -6.11 -14.66
C LYS A 272 17.11 -5.57 -15.58
N HIS A 273 16.87 -4.26 -15.49
CA HIS A 273 16.00 -3.52 -16.41
C HIS A 273 16.57 -2.13 -16.71
N THR A 274 16.13 -1.54 -17.83
CA THR A 274 16.55 -0.19 -18.27
C THR A 274 15.44 0.84 -18.19
N LYS A 275 14.21 0.40 -17.93
CA LYS A 275 13.03 1.26 -17.92
C LYS A 275 12.99 2.17 -16.68
N LYS A 276 12.32 3.30 -16.81
CA LYS A 276 12.36 4.38 -15.80
C LYS A 276 11.13 4.45 -14.90
N HIS A 277 10.04 3.80 -15.27
CA HIS A 277 8.76 3.97 -14.60
C HIS A 277 8.29 2.69 -13.93
N LEU A 278 7.63 2.83 -12.79
CA LEU A 278 7.00 1.76 -12.04
C LEU A 278 5.60 2.19 -11.61
N LEU A 279 4.63 1.33 -11.85
CA LEU A 279 3.23 1.54 -11.44
C LEU A 279 2.96 0.83 -10.11
N LYS A 280 2.25 1.51 -9.21
CA LYS A 280 1.73 0.95 -7.94
C LYS A 280 0.25 1.21 -7.81
N THR A 281 -0.53 0.19 -7.47
CA THR A 281 -1.94 0.35 -7.05
C THR A 281 -2.19 -0.12 -5.64
N GLY A 282 -3.19 0.45 -5.00
CA GLY A 282 -3.70 0.01 -3.71
C GLY A 282 -5.23 -0.02 -3.72
N LEU A 283 -5.80 -1.03 -3.11
CA LEU A 283 -7.24 -1.22 -2.94
C LEU A 283 -7.61 -1.13 -1.46
N GLY A 284 -8.70 -0.45 -1.16
CA GLY A 284 -9.28 -0.39 0.18
C GLY A 284 -10.65 -1.06 0.21
N VAL A 285 -10.98 -1.72 1.33
CA VAL A 285 -12.32 -2.30 1.57
C VAL A 285 -13.41 -1.23 1.61
N ASP A 286 -13.04 0.05 1.72
CA ASP A 286 -13.91 1.22 1.60
C ASP A 286 -14.24 1.59 0.14
N GLY A 287 -13.79 0.80 -0.82
CA GLY A 287 -13.93 1.07 -2.26
C GLY A 287 -12.91 2.08 -2.81
N SER A 288 -11.94 2.50 -2.00
CA SER A 288 -10.89 3.39 -2.48
C SER A 288 -9.88 2.65 -3.36
N VAL A 289 -9.46 3.31 -4.43
CA VAL A 289 -8.34 2.91 -5.28
C VAL A 289 -7.33 4.04 -5.31
N VAL A 290 -6.06 3.72 -5.09
CA VAL A 290 -4.97 4.66 -5.24
C VAL A 290 -4.01 4.13 -6.29
N ALA A 291 -3.59 4.95 -7.23
CA ALA A 291 -2.55 4.64 -8.20
C ALA A 291 -1.42 5.67 -8.09
N LEU A 292 -0.20 5.19 -8.08
CA LEU A 292 1.01 6.00 -8.02
C LEU A 292 1.97 5.60 -9.14
N LEU A 293 2.58 6.60 -9.76
CA LEU A 293 3.62 6.42 -10.76
C LEU A 293 4.96 6.89 -10.19
N MET A 294 5.90 5.97 -10.06
CA MET A 294 7.28 6.27 -9.66
C MET A 294 8.18 6.36 -10.87
N THR A 295 9.12 7.31 -10.85
CA THR A 295 10.04 7.54 -11.98
C THR A 295 11.47 7.74 -11.49
N ASN A 296 12.39 7.02 -12.09
CA ASN A 296 13.82 7.23 -11.88
C ASN A 296 14.29 8.46 -12.69
N LEU A 297 14.71 9.50 -11.99
CA LEU A 297 15.22 10.75 -12.59
C LEU A 297 16.71 10.73 -12.86
N ASN A 298 17.42 9.66 -12.48
CA ASN A 298 18.83 9.54 -12.74
C ASN A 298 19.05 9.46 -14.26
N LYS A 299 19.99 10.25 -14.77
CA LYS A 299 20.45 10.06 -16.14
C LYS A 299 21.01 8.64 -16.27
N ASN A 300 20.76 7.99 -17.40
CA ASN A 300 21.42 6.73 -17.67
C ASN A 300 22.92 6.98 -17.55
N ALA A 301 23.62 6.25 -16.70
CA ALA A 301 25.03 6.04 -16.92
C ALA A 301 25.08 5.16 -18.19
N ASP A 302 25.47 5.77 -19.29
CA ASP A 302 25.79 5.07 -20.54
C ASP A 302 26.93 4.10 -20.30
#